data_4e2b8bf7ea2656d07e548126c3255ebf
#
_entry.id   4e2b8bf7ea2656d07e548126c3255ebf
#
_cell.length_a   1.000
_cell.length_b   1.000
_cell.length_c   1.000
_cell.angle_alpha   90.00
_cell.angle_beta   90.00
_cell.angle_gamma   90.00
#
_symmetry.space_group_name_H-M   'P 1'
#
loop_
_entity.id
_entity.type
_entity.pdbx_description
1 polymer ?
#
loop_
_entity_poly.entity_id
_entity_poly.type
_entity_poly.pdbx_seq_one_letter_code
_entity_poly.pdbx_strand_id
1 'polypeptide(L)'
;MATAQPPPAPAGKLPQETEKPGAAEIAAELALVPSPQGSEEGGLIGRGGPVARLPVELDVAVPVREFRVRNLLALEPGQVIETQWVQGSDMPLAAGDVQLAWSEFEVVDSQLAVRVTRLA
;
A
#
# COMPACT_ATOMS: atom_id res chain seq x y z
N MET A 1 -19.18 -65.14 -33.92
CA MET A 1 -19.54 -63.94 -33.17
C MET A 1 -18.26 -63.20 -32.82
N ALA A 2 -17.95 -62.20 -33.60
CA ALA A 2 -16.75 -61.40 -33.44
C ALA A 2 -17.00 -60.41 -32.30
N THR A 3 -16.40 -60.59 -31.19
CA THR A 3 -16.34 -59.59 -30.15
C THR A 3 -15.34 -58.52 -30.59
N ALA A 4 -15.82 -57.45 -31.06
CA ALA A 4 -14.97 -56.31 -31.39
C ALA A 4 -14.39 -55.77 -30.05
N GLN A 5 -13.15 -56.05 -29.84
CA GLN A 5 -12.39 -55.40 -28.77
C GLN A 5 -12.28 -53.92 -29.14
N PRO A 6 -12.71 -53.03 -28.27
CA PRO A 6 -12.46 -51.62 -28.53
C PRO A 6 -10.95 -51.39 -28.62
N PRO A 7 -10.51 -50.54 -29.53
CA PRO A 7 -9.10 -50.22 -29.60
C PRO A 7 -8.67 -49.65 -28.26
N PRO A 8 -7.48 -49.98 -27.78
CA PRO A 8 -6.96 -49.35 -26.61
C PRO A 8 -6.99 -47.84 -26.87
N ALA A 9 -7.60 -47.14 -25.95
CA ALA A 9 -7.50 -45.70 -25.96
C ALA A 9 -6.02 -45.34 -26.13
N PRO A 10 -5.68 -44.45 -27.04
CA PRO A 10 -4.31 -43.99 -27.13
C PRO A 10 -3.96 -43.50 -25.74
N ALA A 11 -2.94 -44.08 -25.17
CA ALA A 11 -2.39 -43.57 -23.92
C ALA A 11 -2.20 -42.10 -24.16
N GLY A 12 -3.02 -41.30 -23.49
CA GLY A 12 -2.95 -39.89 -23.65
C GLY A 12 -1.54 -39.50 -23.32
N LYS A 13 -0.81 -39.13 -24.30
CA LYS A 13 0.44 -38.47 -24.09
C LYS A 13 0.04 -37.20 -23.39
N LEU A 14 0.17 -37.24 -22.07
CA LEU A 14 0.05 -36.04 -21.27
C LEU A 14 1.10 -35.09 -21.82
N PRO A 15 0.73 -33.92 -22.20
CA PRO A 15 1.66 -32.89 -22.60
C PRO A 15 2.43 -32.48 -21.37
N GLN A 16 3.47 -33.20 -21.07
CA GLN A 16 4.27 -32.98 -19.87
C GLN A 16 5.23 -31.85 -20.04
N GLU A 17 5.47 -31.52 -21.28
CA GLU A 17 6.46 -30.54 -21.67
C GLU A 17 5.96 -29.11 -21.56
N THR A 18 4.67 -28.92 -21.43
CA THR A 18 4.06 -27.59 -21.59
C THR A 18 4.32 -26.67 -20.43
N GLU A 19 4.48 -27.18 -19.25
CA GLU A 19 4.70 -26.35 -18.08
C GLU A 19 6.15 -26.00 -17.82
N LYS A 20 7.07 -26.70 -18.43
CA LYS A 20 8.50 -26.50 -18.16
C LYS A 20 9.08 -25.18 -18.68
N PRO A 21 8.76 -24.74 -19.89
CA PRO A 21 9.31 -23.47 -20.41
C PRO A 21 8.94 -22.28 -19.57
N GLY A 22 7.70 -22.20 -19.11
CA GLY A 22 7.23 -21.07 -18.33
C GLY A 22 7.96 -20.91 -17.00
N ALA A 23 8.21 -22.00 -16.29
CA ALA A 23 8.92 -21.96 -15.02
C ALA A 23 10.40 -21.57 -15.20
N ALA A 24 11.04 -22.03 -16.27
CA ALA A 24 12.41 -21.67 -16.57
C ALA A 24 12.55 -20.19 -16.98
N GLU A 25 11.61 -19.66 -17.73
CA GLU A 25 11.60 -18.26 -18.11
C GLU A 25 11.41 -17.34 -16.89
N ILE A 26 10.49 -17.67 -16.01
CA ILE A 26 10.27 -16.92 -14.77
C ILE A 26 11.53 -16.94 -13.90
N ALA A 27 12.16 -18.07 -13.75
CA ALA A 27 13.39 -18.18 -12.99
C ALA A 27 14.54 -17.38 -13.61
N ALA A 28 14.67 -17.38 -14.93
CA ALA A 28 15.67 -16.58 -15.63
C ALA A 28 15.39 -15.09 -15.52
N GLU A 29 14.15 -14.68 -15.60
CA GLU A 29 13.76 -13.28 -15.43
C GLU A 29 14.04 -12.79 -14.01
N LEU A 30 13.76 -13.59 -13.00
CA LEU A 30 14.09 -13.28 -11.61
C LEU A 30 15.62 -13.22 -11.38
N ALA A 31 16.39 -14.03 -12.08
CA ALA A 31 17.86 -14.00 -12.02
C ALA A 31 18.48 -12.77 -12.69
N LEU A 32 17.75 -12.15 -13.62
CA LEU A 32 18.20 -10.93 -14.29
C LEU A 32 17.84 -9.66 -13.51
N VAL A 33 17.10 -9.76 -12.44
CA VAL A 33 16.92 -8.63 -11.53
C VAL A 33 18.27 -8.33 -10.90
N PRO A 34 18.89 -7.17 -11.17
CA PRO A 34 20.18 -6.85 -10.59
C PRO A 34 20.06 -6.82 -9.07
N SER A 35 20.90 -7.59 -8.42
CA SER A 35 21.04 -7.49 -6.97
C SER A 35 21.31 -6.05 -6.61
N PRO A 36 20.69 -5.48 -5.59
CA PRO A 36 20.97 -4.11 -5.18
C PRO A 36 22.38 -4.04 -4.61
N GLN A 37 23.34 -3.92 -5.47
CA GLN A 37 24.71 -3.61 -5.08
C GLN A 37 24.88 -2.10 -5.11
N GLY A 38 24.70 -1.51 -3.98
CA GLY A 38 25.44 -0.38 -3.50
C GLY A 38 25.69 0.83 -4.40
N SER A 39 24.71 1.23 -5.19
CA SER A 39 24.72 2.60 -5.68
C SER A 39 23.51 3.30 -5.08
N GLU A 40 23.74 4.04 -4.05
CA GLU A 40 22.71 4.68 -3.23
C GLU A 40 21.86 5.70 -3.99
N GLU A 41 22.21 6.06 -5.21
CA GLU A 41 21.48 7.05 -6.00
C GLU A 41 20.55 6.47 -7.06
N GLY A 42 20.56 5.18 -7.29
CA GLY A 42 19.76 4.52 -8.33
C GLY A 42 18.90 3.34 -7.87
N GLY A 43 18.90 3.03 -6.57
CA GLY A 43 18.13 1.94 -6.02
C GLY A 43 16.61 2.15 -6.16
N LEU A 44 15.85 1.05 -6.11
CA LEU A 44 14.38 1.06 -6.19
C LEU A 44 13.74 2.05 -5.18
N ILE A 45 14.35 2.22 -4.02
CA ILE A 45 13.89 3.03 -2.89
C ILE A 45 14.56 4.41 -2.83
N GLY A 46 15.58 4.66 -3.66
CA GLY A 46 16.24 5.96 -3.73
C GLY A 46 15.31 7.08 -4.20
N ARG A 47 15.61 8.33 -3.84
CA ARG A 47 14.77 9.50 -4.20
C ARG A 47 14.51 9.63 -5.70
N GLY A 48 15.35 9.09 -6.54
CA GLY A 48 15.18 9.05 -8.01
C GLY A 48 14.63 7.73 -8.54
N GLY A 49 14.41 6.74 -7.69
CA GLY A 49 13.92 5.42 -8.08
C GLY A 49 12.45 5.41 -8.49
N PRO A 50 11.98 4.34 -9.14
CA PRO A 50 10.59 4.21 -9.56
C PRO A 50 9.61 4.24 -8.38
N VAL A 51 9.98 3.71 -7.24
CA VAL A 51 9.16 3.72 -6.01
C VAL A 51 8.94 5.14 -5.49
N ALA A 52 9.89 6.04 -5.66
CA ALA A 52 9.75 7.43 -5.23
C ALA A 52 8.66 8.22 -5.98
N ARG A 53 8.15 7.68 -7.08
CA ARG A 53 7.08 8.28 -7.89
C ARG A 53 5.70 7.73 -7.57
N LEU A 54 5.61 6.71 -6.73
CA LEU A 54 4.33 6.14 -6.33
C LEU A 54 3.59 7.13 -5.43
N PRO A 55 2.30 7.33 -5.67
CA PRO A 55 1.48 8.17 -4.81
C PRO A 55 1.33 7.51 -3.44
N VAL A 56 1.41 8.30 -2.40
CA VAL A 56 1.16 7.87 -1.02
C VAL A 56 0.13 8.81 -0.43
N GLU A 57 -0.91 8.25 0.14
CA GLU A 57 -1.91 9.00 0.89
C GLU A 57 -1.41 9.24 2.31
N LEU A 58 -1.51 10.49 2.74
CA LEU A 58 -1.09 10.90 4.08
C LEU A 58 -2.30 11.41 4.84
N ASP A 59 -2.43 10.95 6.06
CA ASP A 59 -3.52 11.28 6.96
C ASP A 59 -3.02 12.09 8.16
N VAL A 60 -3.73 13.15 8.49
CA VAL A 60 -3.59 13.85 9.77
C VAL A 60 -4.89 13.70 10.53
N ALA A 61 -4.84 12.94 11.61
CA ALA A 61 -6.00 12.63 12.41
C ALA A 61 -6.00 13.38 13.74
N VAL A 62 -7.11 14.04 14.03
CA VAL A 62 -7.36 14.58 15.37
C VAL A 62 -8.18 13.57 16.14
N PRO A 63 -7.63 12.90 17.16
CA PRO A 63 -8.37 11.91 17.92
C PRO A 63 -9.45 12.58 18.78
N VAL A 64 -10.67 12.09 18.66
CA VAL A 64 -11.79 12.45 19.52
C VAL A 64 -11.97 11.35 20.54
N ARG A 65 -11.60 11.62 21.78
CA ARG A 65 -11.78 10.69 22.89
C ARG A 65 -13.18 10.85 23.49
N GLU A 66 -13.66 9.81 24.15
CA GLU A 66 -14.96 9.81 24.84
C GLU A 66 -16.19 9.96 23.91
N PHE A 67 -16.01 9.87 22.61
CA PHE A 67 -17.10 9.87 21.66
C PHE A 67 -17.82 8.51 21.68
N ARG A 68 -19.11 8.53 22.02
CA ARG A 68 -19.90 7.31 22.22
C ARG A 68 -20.79 7.05 21.02
N VAL A 69 -21.25 5.79 20.86
CA VAL A 69 -22.16 5.41 19.79
C VAL A 69 -23.42 6.28 19.78
N ARG A 70 -23.97 6.65 20.94
CA ARG A 70 -25.09 7.57 21.02
C ARG A 70 -24.82 8.94 20.38
N ASN A 71 -23.59 9.42 20.46
CA ASN A 71 -23.16 10.69 19.86
C ASN A 71 -23.07 10.53 18.33
N LEU A 72 -22.58 9.36 17.87
CA LEU A 72 -22.54 9.04 16.45
C LEU A 72 -23.94 9.00 15.82
N LEU A 73 -24.90 8.39 16.51
CA LEU A 73 -26.28 8.29 16.03
C LEU A 73 -27.03 9.64 16.06
N ALA A 74 -26.53 10.60 16.82
CA ALA A 74 -27.10 11.94 16.96
C ALA A 74 -26.34 13.01 16.20
N LEU A 75 -25.49 12.63 15.23
CA LEU A 75 -24.74 13.59 14.41
C LEU A 75 -25.67 14.36 13.48
N GLU A 76 -25.54 15.66 13.52
CA GLU A 76 -26.31 16.58 12.67
C GLU A 76 -25.37 17.54 11.92
N PRO A 77 -25.74 17.99 10.73
CA PRO A 77 -24.97 19.00 10.00
C PRO A 77 -24.84 20.30 10.83
N GLY A 78 -23.62 20.83 10.88
CA GLY A 78 -23.31 22.03 11.67
C GLY A 78 -22.97 21.78 13.13
N GLN A 79 -23.06 20.53 13.59
CA GLN A 79 -22.64 20.19 14.94
C GLN A 79 -21.14 20.33 15.12
N VAL A 80 -20.70 20.95 16.22
CA VAL A 80 -19.30 21.05 16.60
C VAL A 80 -18.95 19.89 17.53
N ILE A 81 -17.91 19.16 17.17
CA ILE A 81 -17.36 18.11 18.01
C ILE A 81 -16.11 18.67 18.70
N GLU A 82 -16.20 18.83 20.01
CA GLU A 82 -15.04 19.26 20.80
C GLU A 82 -14.02 18.14 20.89
N THR A 83 -12.77 18.47 20.66
CA THR A 83 -11.64 17.57 20.83
C THR A 83 -10.84 18.00 22.04
N GLN A 84 -10.10 17.05 22.64
CA GLN A 84 -9.16 17.36 23.72
C GLN A 84 -7.80 17.83 23.20
N TRP A 85 -7.70 18.00 21.89
CA TRP A 85 -6.47 18.43 21.25
C TRP A 85 -6.32 19.93 21.36
N VAL A 86 -5.22 20.38 21.94
CA VAL A 86 -4.98 21.80 22.13
C VAL A 86 -4.56 22.44 20.81
N GLN A 87 -5.08 23.62 20.51
CA GLN A 87 -4.68 24.37 19.34
C GLN A 87 -3.15 24.63 19.37
N GLY A 88 -2.50 24.38 18.22
CA GLY A 88 -1.04 24.51 18.11
C GLY A 88 -0.24 23.32 18.65
N SER A 89 -0.91 22.24 19.05
CA SER A 89 -0.23 20.99 19.36
C SER A 89 0.05 20.18 18.11
N ASP A 90 1.20 19.51 18.11
CA ASP A 90 1.60 18.61 17.03
C ASP A 90 0.61 17.46 16.87
N MET A 91 0.18 17.20 15.66
CA MET A 91 -0.71 16.10 15.29
C MET A 91 0.08 15.00 14.57
N PRO A 92 -0.27 13.73 14.75
CA PRO A 92 0.38 12.66 14.04
C PRO A 92 0.06 12.72 12.54
N LEU A 93 1.09 12.64 11.72
CA LEU A 93 1.01 12.46 10.27
C LEU A 93 1.38 11.01 9.96
N ALA A 94 0.49 10.30 9.32
CA ALA A 94 0.64 8.87 9.06
C ALA A 94 0.40 8.53 7.59
N ALA A 95 0.93 7.38 7.17
CA ALA A 95 0.56 6.71 5.94
C ALA A 95 -0.02 5.35 6.31
N GLY A 96 -1.33 5.19 6.18
CA GLY A 96 -2.03 4.05 6.73
C GLY A 96 -1.83 3.92 8.24
N ASP A 97 -1.37 2.78 8.71
CA ASP A 97 -1.15 2.52 10.14
C ASP A 97 0.23 2.97 10.67
N VAL A 98 1.06 3.57 9.81
CA VAL A 98 2.42 3.95 10.16
C VAL A 98 2.54 5.44 10.37
N GLN A 99 2.85 5.85 11.59
CA GLN A 99 3.17 7.25 11.87
C GLN A 99 4.55 7.60 11.30
N LEU A 100 4.60 8.65 10.50
CA LEU A 100 5.81 9.10 9.82
C LEU A 100 6.41 10.34 10.49
N ALA A 101 5.56 11.22 10.98
CA ALA A 101 5.97 12.50 11.47
C ALA A 101 4.95 13.10 12.45
N TRP A 102 5.32 14.21 13.01
CA TRP A 102 4.44 15.13 13.72
C TRP A 102 4.25 16.37 12.87
N SER A 103 3.08 16.95 12.94
CA SER A 103 2.71 18.05 12.06
C SER A 103 1.76 19.02 12.75
N GLU A 104 1.64 20.21 12.20
CA GLU A 104 0.65 21.21 12.57
C GLU A 104 -0.11 21.68 11.34
N PHE A 105 -1.35 22.13 11.53
CA PHE A 105 -2.10 22.78 10.45
C PHE A 105 -1.64 24.22 10.26
N GLU A 106 -1.53 24.60 8.99
CA GLU A 106 -1.21 25.96 8.56
C GLU A 106 -2.17 26.37 7.44
N VAL A 107 -2.40 27.64 7.28
CA VAL A 107 -3.17 28.15 6.13
C VAL A 107 -2.21 28.86 5.19
N VAL A 108 -2.13 28.36 3.96
CA VAL A 108 -1.33 28.92 2.88
C VAL A 108 -2.25 29.25 1.71
N ASP A 109 -2.27 30.50 1.29
CA ASP A 109 -3.11 30.98 0.16
C ASP A 109 -4.58 30.54 0.26
N SER A 110 -5.15 30.64 1.46
CA SER A 110 -6.53 30.22 1.78
C SER A 110 -6.79 28.72 1.70
N GLN A 111 -5.74 27.92 1.57
CA GLN A 111 -5.83 26.46 1.62
C GLN A 111 -5.24 25.93 2.91
N LEU A 112 -5.85 24.88 3.42
CA LEU A 112 -5.32 24.16 4.58
C LEU A 112 -4.08 23.39 4.15
N ALA A 113 -2.96 23.66 4.79
CA ALA A 113 -1.70 22.98 4.62
C ALA A 113 -1.28 22.25 5.89
N VAL A 114 -0.34 21.36 5.77
CA VAL A 114 0.25 20.62 6.89
C VAL A 114 1.74 20.87 6.91
N ARG A 115 2.23 21.40 8.02
CA ARG A 115 3.65 21.62 8.27
C ARG A 115 4.21 20.48 9.10
N VAL A 116 5.26 19.83 8.63
CA VAL A 116 6.00 18.82 9.42
C VAL A 116 6.84 19.53 10.47
N THR A 117 6.65 19.19 11.72
CA THR A 117 7.39 19.75 12.85
C THR A 117 8.56 18.89 13.28
N ARG A 118 8.39 17.57 13.24
CA ARG A 118 9.45 16.59 13.53
C ARG A 118 9.13 15.23 12.91
N LEU A 119 10.13 14.43 12.70
CA LEU A 119 9.97 13.03 12.27
C LEU A 119 9.62 12.14 13.48
N ALA A 120 8.93 11.03 13.19
CA ALA A 120 8.55 10.05 14.20
C ALA A 120 9.76 9.23 14.69
#